data_29eac66b6f0447a95b9324518c75ce9c
#
_entry.id   29eac66b6f0447a95b9324518c75ce9c
#
_cell.length_a   1.000
_cell.length_b   1.000
_cell.length_c   1.000
_cell.angle_alpha   90.00
_cell.angle_beta   90.00
_cell.angle_gamma   90.00
#
_symmetry.space_group_name_H-M   'P 1'
#
loop_
_entity.id
_entity.type
_entity.pdbx_description
1 polymer ?
#
loop_
_entity_poly.entity_id
_entity_poly.type
_entity_poly.pdbx_seq_one_letter_code
_entity_poly.pdbx_strand_id
1 'polypeptide(L)'
;SPMRMISEMPHFTQMCQIGMRGLGSNTREDFQSAYDYGSVVIPSRKALSLGAEEVIKMIPESKNYFVTIDIDGYDMSTAPGVGSPSPGGLNYNFVTDVLEGIAKKGNVVAFDLVEVAPQYDPSGITARLGAMTMLAFMGFITKEKEKRGQLKAQRR
;
A
#
# COMPACT_ATOMS: atom_id res chain seq x y z
N SER A 1 -16.59 3.48 4.01
CA SER A 1 -15.38 3.12 3.22
C SER A 1 -15.05 1.65 3.40
N PRO A 2 -14.40 0.97 2.43
CA PRO A 2 -14.01 -0.43 2.57
C PRO A 2 -13.15 -0.69 3.82
N MET A 3 -12.25 0.21 4.16
CA MET A 3 -11.39 0.07 5.35
C MET A 3 -12.18 0.04 6.65
N ARG A 4 -13.26 0.81 6.74
CA ARG A 4 -14.16 0.75 7.90
C ARG A 4 -14.84 -0.62 8.01
N MET A 5 -15.33 -1.16 6.90
CA MET A 5 -15.95 -2.49 6.89
C MET A 5 -14.94 -3.58 7.30
N ILE A 6 -13.69 -3.47 6.84
CA ILE A 6 -12.62 -4.39 7.22
C ILE A 6 -12.32 -4.29 8.72
N SER A 7 -12.33 -3.10 9.31
CA SER A 7 -12.08 -2.91 10.75
C SER A 7 -13.13 -3.59 11.64
N GLU A 8 -14.32 -3.86 11.13
CA GLU A 8 -15.41 -4.57 11.82
C GLU A 8 -15.28 -6.11 11.70
N MET A 9 -14.35 -6.62 10.88
CA MET A 9 -14.14 -8.07 10.71
C MET A 9 -13.21 -8.62 11.79
N PRO A 10 -13.55 -9.73 12.44
CA PRO A 10 -12.78 -10.27 13.56
C PRO A 10 -11.39 -10.79 13.19
N HIS A 11 -11.10 -10.94 11.90
CA HIS A 11 -9.80 -11.43 11.41
C HIS A 11 -8.76 -10.34 11.28
N PHE A 12 -9.17 -9.07 11.28
CA PHE A 12 -8.29 -7.91 11.16
C PHE A 12 -8.17 -7.23 12.51
N THR A 13 -7.01 -7.30 13.12
CA THR A 13 -6.77 -6.79 14.47
C THR A 13 -6.00 -5.47 14.47
N GLN A 14 -5.37 -5.13 13.35
CA GLN A 14 -4.55 -3.92 13.22
C GLN A 14 -4.61 -3.42 11.78
N MET A 15 -4.46 -2.12 11.59
CA MET A 15 -4.45 -1.48 10.28
C MET A 15 -3.37 -0.40 10.24
N CYS A 16 -2.67 -0.31 9.11
CA CYS A 16 -1.75 0.78 8.82
C CYS A 16 -2.12 1.38 7.45
N GLN A 17 -2.31 2.69 7.43
CA GLN A 17 -2.70 3.44 6.23
C GLN A 17 -1.58 4.44 5.90
N ILE A 18 -0.96 4.29 4.75
CA ILE A 18 0.20 5.08 4.33
C ILE A 18 -0.14 5.87 3.07
N GLY A 19 0.24 7.14 3.03
CA GLY A 19 0.01 7.99 1.87
C GLY A 19 -1.30 8.77 1.88
N MET A 20 -2.00 8.81 3.00
CA MET A 20 -3.24 9.56 3.16
C MET A 20 -3.03 11.05 2.88
N ARG A 21 -3.85 11.60 1.98
CA ARG A 21 -3.84 13.02 1.60
C ARG A 21 -5.14 13.40 0.89
N GLY A 22 -5.21 14.63 0.44
CA GLY A 22 -6.36 15.21 -0.25
C GLY A 22 -7.27 16.01 0.67
N LEU A 23 -8.19 16.75 0.07
CA LEU A 23 -9.17 17.59 0.76
C LEU A 23 -10.58 17.12 0.37
N GLY A 24 -11.42 16.85 1.35
CA GLY A 24 -12.86 16.68 1.15
C GLY A 24 -13.36 15.24 0.98
N SER A 25 -12.52 14.23 0.95
CA SER A 25 -12.97 12.83 0.88
C SER A 25 -13.23 12.19 2.24
N ASN A 26 -12.69 12.75 3.32
CA ASN A 26 -12.83 12.22 4.67
C ASN A 26 -13.19 13.34 5.64
N THR A 27 -14.06 13.05 6.60
CA THR A 27 -14.45 13.95 7.67
C THR A 27 -13.51 13.81 8.87
N ARG A 28 -13.61 14.72 9.84
CA ARG A 28 -12.89 14.60 11.11
C ARG A 28 -13.30 13.33 11.85
N GLU A 29 -14.57 12.97 11.79
CA GLU A 29 -15.14 11.78 12.40
C GLU A 29 -14.58 10.49 11.79
N ASP A 30 -14.29 10.47 10.48
CA ASP A 30 -13.65 9.32 9.83
C ASP A 30 -12.23 9.10 10.34
N PHE A 31 -11.46 10.18 10.50
CA PHE A 31 -10.14 10.10 11.11
C PHE A 31 -10.19 9.66 12.56
N GLN A 32 -11.13 10.23 13.35
CA GLN A 32 -11.31 9.84 14.75
C GLN A 32 -11.64 8.34 14.84
N SER A 33 -12.55 7.84 14.01
CA SER A 33 -12.91 6.42 13.98
C SER A 33 -11.71 5.52 13.66
N ALA A 34 -10.82 5.95 12.75
CA ALA A 34 -9.60 5.22 12.44
C ALA A 34 -8.64 5.18 13.63
N TYR A 35 -8.48 6.27 14.34
CA TYR A 35 -7.65 6.34 15.55
C TYR A 35 -8.24 5.53 16.71
N ASP A 36 -9.55 5.58 16.91
CA ASP A 36 -10.25 4.81 17.95
C ASP A 36 -10.13 3.30 17.71
N TYR A 37 -10.08 2.88 16.45
CA TYR A 37 -9.76 1.49 16.07
C TYR A 37 -8.30 1.13 16.36
N GLY A 38 -7.42 2.11 16.53
CA GLY A 38 -5.98 1.91 16.71
C GLY A 38 -5.21 1.84 15.39
N SER A 39 -5.76 2.36 14.29
CA SER A 39 -5.05 2.43 13.00
C SER A 39 -3.82 3.32 13.09
N VAL A 40 -2.72 2.87 12.51
CA VAL A 40 -1.55 3.71 12.25
C VAL A 40 -1.80 4.48 10.95
N VAL A 41 -2.03 5.79 11.05
CA VAL A 41 -2.26 6.66 9.88
C VAL A 41 -1.03 7.51 9.60
N ILE A 42 -0.42 7.33 8.44
CA ILE A 42 0.80 8.02 8.02
C ILE A 42 0.50 8.85 6.77
N PRO A 43 0.25 10.16 6.92
CA PRO A 43 0.03 11.05 5.78
C PRO A 43 1.22 11.05 4.82
N SER A 44 0.96 11.24 3.53
CA SER A 44 1.97 11.21 2.46
C SER A 44 3.18 12.09 2.76
N ARG A 45 2.96 13.34 3.17
CA ARG A 45 4.04 14.28 3.53
C ARG A 45 4.91 13.75 4.67
N LYS A 46 4.30 13.15 5.70
CA LYS A 46 5.03 12.54 6.81
C LYS A 46 5.81 11.32 6.35
N ALA A 47 5.19 10.46 5.55
CA ALA A 47 5.83 9.26 5.01
C ALA A 47 7.09 9.60 4.20
N LEU A 48 6.99 10.55 3.28
CA LEU A 48 8.11 11.01 2.46
C LEU A 48 9.21 11.68 3.29
N SER A 49 8.85 12.41 4.33
CA SER A 49 9.83 13.06 5.24
C SER A 49 10.59 12.04 6.09
N LEU A 50 9.95 10.96 6.53
CA LEU A 50 10.56 9.91 7.33
C LEU A 50 11.43 8.96 6.50
N GLY A 51 11.05 8.72 5.25
CA GLY A 51 11.63 7.68 4.42
C GLY A 51 11.04 6.30 4.69
N ALA A 52 11.27 5.39 3.75
CA ALA A 52 10.64 4.05 3.76
C ALA A 52 11.04 3.23 4.99
N GLU A 53 12.30 3.26 5.41
CA GLU A 53 12.78 2.48 6.56
C GLU A 53 12.05 2.82 7.86
N GLU A 54 11.86 4.11 8.15
CA GLU A 54 11.14 4.53 9.35
C GLU A 54 9.65 4.22 9.25
N VAL A 55 9.06 4.38 8.07
CA VAL A 55 7.66 4.00 7.84
C VAL A 55 7.46 2.50 8.06
N ILE A 56 8.36 1.64 7.58
CA ILE A 56 8.28 0.18 7.79
C ILE A 56 8.31 -0.17 9.28
N LYS A 57 9.09 0.53 10.10
CA LYS A 57 9.12 0.33 11.56
C LYS A 57 7.78 0.68 12.22
N MET A 58 7.04 1.63 11.66
CA MET A 58 5.72 2.04 12.17
C MET A 58 4.60 1.06 11.81
N ILE A 59 4.79 0.20 10.80
CA ILE A 59 3.81 -0.84 10.46
C ILE A 59 3.73 -1.84 11.60
N PRO A 60 2.54 -2.10 12.18
CA PRO A 60 2.38 -3.03 13.28
C PRO A 60 2.95 -4.42 12.98
N GLU A 61 3.54 -5.04 14.01
CA GLU A 61 4.02 -6.41 13.89
C GLU A 61 2.87 -7.40 13.74
N SER A 62 2.93 -8.26 12.75
CA SER A 62 1.95 -9.32 12.53
C SER A 62 2.60 -10.53 11.88
N LYS A 63 2.04 -11.70 12.15
CA LYS A 63 2.43 -12.93 11.46
C LYS A 63 2.02 -12.90 9.98
N ASN A 64 0.85 -12.35 9.70
CA ASN A 64 0.26 -12.31 8.36
C ASN A 64 -0.14 -10.89 7.99
N TYR A 65 0.10 -10.52 6.75
CA TYR A 65 -0.31 -9.23 6.18
C TYR A 65 -1.21 -9.45 4.97
N PHE A 66 -2.32 -8.73 4.93
CA PHE A 66 -3.05 -8.41 3.72
C PHE A 66 -2.66 -7.00 3.30
N VAL A 67 -2.29 -6.81 2.04
CA VAL A 67 -1.84 -5.51 1.52
C VAL A 67 -2.76 -5.07 0.40
N THR A 68 -3.41 -3.92 0.55
CA THR A 68 -4.13 -3.26 -0.53
C THR A 68 -3.32 -2.07 -1.03
N ILE A 69 -3.15 -1.98 -2.33
CA ILE A 69 -2.39 -0.92 -3.00
C ILE A 69 -3.39 -0.10 -3.81
N ASP A 70 -3.75 1.05 -3.27
CA ASP A 70 -4.54 2.02 -4.00
C ASP A 70 -3.60 2.82 -4.91
N ILE A 71 -3.81 2.73 -6.24
CA ILE A 71 -2.91 3.37 -7.21
C ILE A 71 -2.97 4.90 -7.11
N ASP A 72 -4.05 5.45 -6.59
CA ASP A 72 -4.16 6.88 -6.35
C ASP A 72 -3.29 7.35 -5.16
N GLY A 73 -2.75 6.43 -4.36
CA GLY A 73 -1.70 6.70 -3.37
C GLY A 73 -0.42 7.27 -3.97
N TYR A 74 -0.15 6.96 -5.22
CA TYR A 74 0.92 7.62 -5.99
C TYR A 74 0.58 9.08 -6.31
N ASP A 75 1.61 9.88 -6.56
CA ASP A 75 1.39 11.26 -7.00
C ASP A 75 0.68 11.30 -8.36
N MET A 76 -0.25 12.23 -8.52
CA MET A 76 -1.04 12.39 -9.76
C MET A 76 -0.18 12.62 -11.01
N SER A 77 1.04 13.13 -10.86
CA SER A 77 1.98 13.27 -11.97
C SER A 77 2.54 11.93 -12.46
N THR A 78 2.48 10.91 -11.62
CA THR A 78 2.96 9.54 -11.91
C THR A 78 1.81 8.59 -12.23
N ALA A 79 0.65 8.78 -11.60
CA ALA A 79 -0.54 7.96 -11.78
C ALA A 79 -1.77 8.83 -12.12
N PRO A 80 -1.85 9.40 -13.33
CA PRO A 80 -2.99 10.24 -13.73
C PRO A 80 -4.28 9.46 -13.98
N GLY A 81 -4.21 8.17 -14.29
CA GLY A 81 -5.35 7.31 -14.65
C GLY A 81 -6.09 6.75 -13.45
N VAL A 82 -6.65 7.62 -12.62
CA VAL A 82 -7.41 7.30 -11.41
C VAL A 82 -8.66 8.15 -11.32
N GLY A 83 -9.64 7.72 -10.53
CA GLY A 83 -10.88 8.45 -10.32
C GLY A 83 -10.73 9.77 -9.55
N SER A 84 -9.73 9.84 -8.65
CA SER A 84 -9.50 10.99 -7.75
C SER A 84 -8.03 11.37 -7.66
N PRO A 85 -7.42 11.85 -8.76
CA PRO A 85 -6.01 12.21 -8.78
C PRO A 85 -5.73 13.35 -7.81
N SER A 86 -4.72 13.19 -6.95
CA SER A 86 -4.35 14.17 -5.92
C SER A 86 -2.83 14.43 -5.92
N PRO A 87 -2.40 15.71 -5.77
CA PRO A 87 -0.99 16.05 -5.68
C PRO A 87 -0.38 15.63 -4.33
N GLY A 88 0.94 15.58 -4.27
CA GLY A 88 1.68 15.27 -3.05
C GLY A 88 1.62 13.80 -2.65
N GLY A 89 1.42 12.91 -3.62
CA GLY A 89 1.42 11.46 -3.44
C GLY A 89 2.81 10.86 -3.31
N LEU A 90 2.86 9.54 -3.20
CA LEU A 90 4.07 8.76 -3.06
C LEU A 90 4.75 8.55 -4.44
N ASN A 91 6.05 8.36 -4.44
CA ASN A 91 6.77 7.97 -5.66
C ASN A 91 7.01 6.45 -5.71
N TYR A 92 7.36 5.95 -6.89
CA TYR A 92 7.54 4.52 -7.15
C TYR A 92 8.58 3.86 -6.23
N ASN A 93 9.75 4.49 -6.07
CA ASN A 93 10.81 3.92 -5.25
C ASN A 93 10.37 3.79 -3.79
N PHE A 94 9.76 4.83 -3.22
CA PHE A 94 9.24 4.79 -1.86
C PHE A 94 8.23 3.66 -1.67
N VAL A 95 7.27 3.51 -2.59
CA VAL A 95 6.25 2.45 -2.50
C VAL A 95 6.89 1.07 -2.59
N THR A 96 7.79 0.85 -3.54
CA THR A 96 8.48 -0.46 -3.68
C THR A 96 9.36 -0.79 -2.50
N ASP A 97 10.05 0.19 -1.90
CA ASP A 97 10.85 -0.01 -0.69
C ASP A 97 9.96 -0.42 0.51
N VAL A 98 8.80 0.22 0.67
CA VAL A 98 7.83 -0.15 1.71
C VAL A 98 7.29 -1.57 1.47
N LEU A 99 6.94 -1.92 0.23
CA LEU A 99 6.45 -3.25 -0.12
C LEU A 99 7.51 -4.34 0.10
N GLU A 100 8.77 -4.07 -0.24
CA GLU A 100 9.88 -4.98 0.09
C GLU A 100 10.02 -5.15 1.61
N GLY A 101 9.91 -4.05 2.35
CA GLY A 101 9.96 -4.07 3.82
C GLY A 101 8.84 -4.92 4.43
N ILE A 102 7.61 -4.80 3.93
CA ILE A 102 6.47 -5.62 4.38
C ILE A 102 6.72 -7.11 4.09
N ALA A 103 7.23 -7.45 2.90
CA ALA A 103 7.54 -8.83 2.54
C ALA A 103 8.62 -9.44 3.47
N LYS A 104 9.59 -8.65 3.92
CA LYS A 104 10.61 -9.05 4.90
C LYS A 104 10.03 -9.17 6.31
N LYS A 105 9.08 -8.31 6.67
CA LYS A 105 8.53 -8.19 8.03
C LYS A 105 7.62 -9.36 8.41
N GLY A 106 6.83 -9.91 7.47
CA GLY A 106 5.95 -11.04 7.75
C GLY A 106 5.47 -11.78 6.51
N ASN A 107 4.51 -12.68 6.71
CA ASN A 107 3.94 -13.44 5.62
C ASN A 107 2.83 -12.61 4.93
N VAL A 108 3.04 -12.23 3.69
CA VAL A 108 1.99 -11.62 2.86
C VAL A 108 1.09 -12.74 2.35
N VAL A 109 -0.13 -12.82 2.89
CA VAL A 109 -1.11 -13.86 2.56
C VAL A 109 -1.89 -13.55 1.30
N ALA A 110 -2.16 -12.27 1.07
CA ALA A 110 -2.81 -11.78 -0.15
C ALA A 110 -2.50 -10.30 -0.33
N PHE A 111 -2.65 -9.81 -1.54
CA PHE A 111 -2.64 -8.39 -1.86
C PHE A 111 -3.52 -8.11 -3.08
N ASP A 112 -3.95 -6.87 -3.20
CA ASP A 112 -4.60 -6.35 -4.39
C ASP A 112 -3.99 -5.01 -4.81
N LEU A 113 -4.34 -4.57 -6.02
CA LEU A 113 -4.08 -3.23 -6.52
C LEU A 113 -5.36 -2.72 -7.17
N VAL A 114 -5.83 -1.58 -6.70
CA VAL A 114 -7.15 -1.04 -7.03
C VAL A 114 -7.07 0.37 -7.61
N GLU A 115 -8.21 0.90 -8.06
CA GLU A 115 -8.43 2.27 -8.55
C GLU A 115 -7.74 2.63 -9.87
N VAL A 116 -7.17 1.67 -10.61
CA VAL A 116 -6.70 1.95 -11.98
C VAL A 116 -7.89 2.23 -12.88
N ALA A 117 -7.93 3.41 -13.48
CA ALA A 117 -8.98 3.87 -14.39
C ALA A 117 -8.39 4.20 -15.78
N PRO A 118 -8.18 3.19 -16.65
CA PRO A 118 -7.49 3.37 -17.94
C PRO A 118 -8.14 4.38 -18.87
N GLN A 119 -9.43 4.59 -18.74
CA GLN A 119 -10.19 5.57 -19.53
C GLN A 119 -9.75 7.03 -19.28
N TYR A 120 -9.09 7.30 -18.14
CA TYR A 120 -8.58 8.65 -17.81
C TYR A 120 -7.10 8.83 -18.15
N ASP A 121 -6.45 7.78 -18.64
CA ASP A 121 -5.04 7.80 -19.01
C ASP A 121 -4.80 7.09 -20.34
N PRO A 122 -5.08 7.77 -21.47
CA PRO A 122 -4.85 7.19 -22.81
C PRO A 122 -3.38 6.78 -23.06
N SER A 123 -2.43 7.33 -22.30
CA SER A 123 -1.01 6.98 -22.39
C SER A 123 -0.70 5.60 -21.82
N GLY A 124 -1.56 5.09 -20.91
CA GLY A 124 -1.38 3.82 -20.23
C GLY A 124 -0.29 3.82 -19.15
N ILE A 125 0.23 4.99 -18.77
CA ILE A 125 1.29 5.13 -17.75
C ILE A 125 0.85 4.53 -16.43
N THR A 126 -0.37 4.85 -15.98
CA THR A 126 -0.92 4.36 -14.70
C THR A 126 -1.09 2.84 -14.70
N ALA A 127 -1.64 2.27 -15.77
CA ALA A 127 -1.79 0.82 -15.90
C ALA A 127 -0.43 0.11 -15.88
N ARG A 128 0.57 0.69 -16.57
CA ARG A 128 1.94 0.17 -16.57
C ARG A 128 2.59 0.29 -15.19
N LEU A 129 2.41 1.42 -14.50
CA LEU A 129 2.88 1.63 -13.14
C LEU A 129 2.31 0.57 -12.19
N GLY A 130 0.99 0.33 -12.24
CA GLY A 130 0.32 -0.69 -11.45
C GLY A 130 0.89 -2.09 -11.73
N ALA A 131 1.03 -2.47 -12.99
CA ALA A 131 1.61 -3.76 -13.37
C ALA A 131 3.05 -3.93 -12.85
N MET A 132 3.89 -2.91 -12.96
CA MET A 132 5.27 -2.93 -12.46
C MET A 132 5.31 -3.03 -10.93
N THR A 133 4.43 -2.32 -10.23
CA THR A 133 4.30 -2.39 -8.76
C THR A 133 3.92 -3.80 -8.31
N MET A 134 2.91 -4.40 -8.96
CA MET A 134 2.48 -5.78 -8.66
C MET A 134 3.60 -6.80 -8.91
N LEU A 135 4.27 -6.72 -10.05
CA LEU A 135 5.37 -7.63 -10.39
C LEU A 135 6.53 -7.52 -9.41
N ALA A 136 6.91 -6.29 -9.02
CA ALA A 136 7.94 -6.06 -8.01
C ALA A 136 7.54 -6.70 -6.67
N PHE A 137 6.31 -6.46 -6.22
CA PHE A 137 5.84 -7.00 -4.94
C PHE A 137 5.76 -8.53 -4.94
N MET A 138 5.27 -9.14 -6.03
CA MET A 138 5.30 -10.61 -6.21
C MET A 138 6.73 -11.15 -6.10
N GLY A 139 7.69 -10.47 -6.73
CA GLY A 139 9.11 -10.82 -6.65
C GLY A 139 9.65 -10.77 -5.22
N PHE A 140 9.33 -9.72 -4.46
CA PHE A 140 9.73 -9.59 -3.05
C PHE A 140 9.12 -10.70 -2.19
N ILE A 141 7.82 -10.96 -2.34
CA ILE A 141 7.12 -12.04 -1.62
C ILE A 141 7.74 -13.39 -1.92
N THR A 142 7.99 -13.69 -3.19
CA THR A 142 8.58 -14.97 -3.62
C THR A 142 9.96 -15.16 -3.04
N LYS A 143 10.83 -14.16 -3.15
CA LYS A 143 12.19 -14.16 -2.58
C LYS A 143 12.19 -14.44 -1.09
N GLU A 144 11.30 -13.80 -0.34
CA GLU A 144 11.22 -14.00 1.12
C GLU A 144 10.63 -15.37 1.49
N LYS A 145 9.66 -15.89 0.74
CA LYS A 145 9.13 -17.25 0.91
C LYS A 145 10.20 -18.33 0.62
N GLU A 146 11.04 -18.13 -0.40
CA GLU A 146 12.18 -19.01 -0.68
C GLU A 146 13.17 -19.02 0.48
N LYS A 147 13.56 -17.85 0.99
CA LYS A 147 14.47 -17.74 2.14
C LYS A 147 13.93 -18.45 3.40
N ARG A 148 12.61 -18.42 3.59
CA ARG A 148 11.94 -19.10 4.71
C ARG A 148 11.69 -20.59 4.46
N GLY A 149 12.13 -21.14 3.32
CA GLY A 149 11.89 -22.54 2.93
C GLY A 149 10.44 -22.90 2.62
N GLN A 150 9.59 -21.90 2.39
CA GLN A 150 8.17 -22.06 2.07
C GLN A 150 7.93 -22.31 0.57
N LEU A 151 8.91 -22.00 -0.27
CA LEU A 151 8.92 -22.29 -1.71
C LEU A 151 10.26 -22.95 -2.05
N LYS A 152 10.23 -23.97 -2.92
CA LYS A 152 11.45 -24.53 -3.51
C LYS A 152 11.88 -23.63 -4.67
N ALA A 153 13.11 -23.16 -4.66
CA ALA A 153 13.68 -22.47 -5.80
C ALA A 153 13.63 -23.40 -7.02
N GLN A 154 12.90 -23.04 -8.05
CA GLN A 154 12.99 -23.73 -9.35
C GLN A 154 14.33 -23.31 -9.97
N ARG A 155 15.36 -24.14 -9.83
CA ARG A 155 16.58 -24.02 -10.63
C ARG A 155 16.22 -24.38 -12.07
N ARG A 156 16.20 -23.38 -12.94
CA ARG A 156 16.29 -23.60 -14.40
C ARG A 156 17.75 -23.62 -14.82
#